data_7429b9c7bf1c84638f78874b1040dc5f
#
_entry.id   7429b9c7bf1c84638f78874b1040dc5f
#
_cell.length_a   1.000
_cell.length_b   1.000
_cell.length_c   1.000
_cell.angle_alpha   90.00
_cell.angle_beta   90.00
_cell.angle_gamma   90.00
#
_symmetry.space_group_name_H-M   'P 1'
#
loop_
_entity.id
_entity.type
_entity.pdbx_description
1 polymer ?
#
loop_
_entity_poly.entity_id
_entity_poly.type
_entity_poly.pdbx_seq_one_letter_code
_entity_poly.pdbx_strand_id
1 'polypeptide(L)'
;RNAWIKGMVCTFPIQEFCEKINGGNYLIETIYKNENGTPKMADLRNIDVIISESQFKMAGCYDSYEEYERNCINNKLSWGISRYTPKYDSNCLYLNYQSLQTLKLDDEDVSQLCAPTVDWIKGVARDNIMYTSLFLMGKSVGKKGVVNFINSSDNYWLKSLLVNHNVINDKYVSDKIYDNIVNKIKSACMGKLVVNGNYQVLVSDPYAMM
;
A
#
# COMPACT_ATOMS: atom_id res chain seq x y z
N ARG A 1 -3.34 11.43 25.62
CA ARG A 1 -2.80 10.72 24.45
C ARG A 1 -3.86 10.72 23.36
N ASN A 2 -3.47 11.01 22.13
CA ASN A 2 -4.43 11.04 21.03
C ASN A 2 -4.68 9.63 20.49
N ALA A 3 -5.94 9.29 20.27
CA ALA A 3 -6.28 8.07 19.54
C ALA A 3 -5.89 8.22 18.07
N TRP A 4 -5.59 7.13 17.42
CA TRP A 4 -5.22 7.11 16.02
C TRP A 4 -5.85 5.90 15.32
N ILE A 5 -6.06 6.04 14.03
CA ILE A 5 -6.69 5.03 13.21
C ILE A 5 -5.66 4.48 12.24
N LYS A 6 -5.63 3.16 12.14
CA LYS A 6 -4.79 2.43 11.21
C LYS A 6 -5.55 1.25 10.66
N GLY A 7 -5.78 1.29 9.38
CA GLY A 7 -6.46 0.21 8.66
C GLY A 7 -6.65 0.59 7.22
N MET A 8 -7.40 -0.22 6.51
CA MET A 8 -7.84 0.04 5.16
C MET A 8 -9.33 0.36 5.17
N VAL A 9 -9.70 1.28 4.28
CA VAL A 9 -11.09 1.65 4.03
C VAL A 9 -11.37 1.35 2.58
N CYS A 10 -12.49 0.69 2.29
CA CYS A 10 -13.02 0.48 0.95
C CYS A 10 -14.35 1.23 0.81
N THR A 11 -14.67 1.65 -0.40
CA THR A 11 -15.96 2.27 -0.69
C THR A 11 -17.05 1.21 -0.70
N PHE A 12 -18.16 1.51 -0.03
CA PHE A 12 -19.35 0.67 -0.01
C PHE A 12 -20.59 1.56 0.01
N PRO A 13 -21.61 1.32 -0.83
CA PRO A 13 -22.82 2.13 -0.90
C PRO A 13 -23.80 1.77 0.24
N ILE A 14 -23.42 2.10 1.47
CA ILE A 14 -24.09 1.63 2.69
C ILE A 14 -25.55 2.10 2.80
N GLN A 15 -25.83 3.33 2.37
CA GLN A 15 -27.18 3.88 2.42
C GLN A 15 -28.10 3.15 1.45
N GLU A 16 -27.62 2.88 0.23
CA GLU A 16 -28.34 2.09 -0.76
C GLU A 16 -28.58 0.66 -0.30
N PHE A 17 -27.61 0.06 0.39
CA PHE A 17 -27.77 -1.24 1.02
C PHE A 17 -28.87 -1.21 2.09
N CYS A 18 -28.88 -0.23 2.99
CA CYS A 18 -29.90 -0.11 4.02
C CYS A 18 -31.30 0.04 3.42
N GLU A 19 -31.44 0.81 2.35
CA GLU A 19 -32.73 1.01 1.68
C GLU A 19 -33.26 -0.26 1.02
N LYS A 20 -32.40 -0.96 0.26
CA LYS A 20 -32.82 -2.04 -0.63
C LYS A 20 -32.79 -3.42 0.02
N ILE A 21 -31.89 -3.65 0.93
CA ILE A 21 -31.58 -4.98 1.45
C ILE A 21 -31.87 -5.08 2.95
N ASN A 22 -31.51 -4.06 3.73
CA ASN A 22 -31.69 -4.06 5.19
C ASN A 22 -33.08 -3.53 5.64
N GLY A 23 -34.09 -3.56 4.77
CA GLY A 23 -35.44 -3.18 5.10
C GLY A 23 -35.65 -1.73 5.56
N GLY A 24 -34.74 -0.83 5.18
CA GLY A 24 -34.74 0.57 5.61
C GLY A 24 -34.20 0.81 7.02
N ASN A 25 -33.56 -0.18 7.62
CA ASN A 25 -32.87 -0.01 8.91
C ASN A 25 -31.48 0.61 8.71
N TYR A 26 -31.29 1.79 9.30
CA TYR A 26 -30.04 2.56 9.25
C TYR A 26 -29.28 2.55 10.57
N LEU A 27 -29.74 1.80 11.57
CA LEU A 27 -29.11 1.80 12.89
C LEU A 27 -28.07 0.71 13.00
N ILE A 28 -26.90 1.07 13.52
CA ILE A 28 -25.79 0.16 13.82
C ILE A 28 -25.36 0.32 15.28
N GLU A 29 -24.98 -0.79 15.91
CA GLU A 29 -24.40 -0.78 17.25
C GLU A 29 -22.98 -0.24 17.21
N THR A 30 -22.65 0.62 18.18
CA THR A 30 -21.28 1.10 18.38
C THR A 30 -20.60 0.39 19.54
N ILE A 31 -19.28 0.53 19.66
CA ILE A 31 -18.51 0.01 20.79
C ILE A 31 -18.83 0.72 22.13
N TYR A 32 -19.42 1.89 22.06
CA TYR A 32 -19.78 2.67 23.24
C TYR A 32 -21.11 2.19 23.84
N LYS A 33 -21.22 2.28 25.14
CA LYS A 33 -22.40 1.83 25.89
C LYS A 33 -23.12 3.01 26.52
N ASN A 34 -24.43 2.88 26.63
CA ASN A 34 -25.27 3.75 27.43
C ASN A 34 -25.06 3.47 28.92
N GLU A 35 -25.58 4.31 29.79
CA GLU A 35 -25.52 4.16 31.25
C GLU A 35 -26.09 2.84 31.75
N ASN A 36 -27.09 2.30 31.05
CA ASN A 36 -27.72 1.00 31.34
C ASN A 36 -26.95 -0.21 30.76
N GLY A 37 -25.76 0.00 30.17
CA GLY A 37 -24.91 -1.05 29.60
C GLY A 37 -25.29 -1.54 28.20
N THR A 38 -26.37 -1.01 27.59
CA THR A 38 -26.73 -1.35 26.20
C THR A 38 -25.85 -0.62 25.20
N PRO A 39 -25.57 -1.20 24.01
CA PRO A 39 -24.82 -0.50 22.96
C PRO A 39 -25.48 0.83 22.58
N LYS A 40 -24.67 1.86 22.37
CA LYS A 40 -25.11 3.11 21.78
C LYS A 40 -25.29 2.92 20.29
N MET A 41 -26.47 3.29 19.77
CA MET A 41 -26.79 3.17 18.35
C MET A 41 -26.33 4.42 17.58
N ALA A 42 -25.85 4.21 16.35
CA ALA A 42 -25.54 5.27 15.42
C ALA A 42 -26.39 5.15 14.16
N ASP A 43 -26.77 6.30 13.61
CA ASP A 43 -27.57 6.36 12.38
C ASP A 43 -26.66 6.55 11.16
N LEU A 44 -26.63 5.54 10.29
CA LEU A 44 -25.78 5.46 9.11
C LEU A 44 -26.05 6.56 8.07
N ARG A 45 -27.19 7.25 8.14
CA ARG A 45 -27.47 8.39 7.25
C ARG A 45 -26.56 9.59 7.52
N ASN A 46 -26.00 9.67 8.74
CA ASN A 46 -25.15 10.76 9.20
C ASN A 46 -23.68 10.35 9.33
N ILE A 47 -23.30 9.20 8.77
CA ILE A 47 -21.95 8.63 8.93
C ILE A 47 -21.29 8.46 7.57
N ASP A 48 -20.08 8.96 7.43
CA ASP A 48 -19.28 8.85 6.22
C ASP A 48 -18.35 7.64 6.24
N VAL A 49 -17.94 7.16 7.42
CA VAL A 49 -16.96 6.08 7.57
C VAL A 49 -17.32 5.17 8.73
N ILE A 50 -17.30 3.87 8.48
CA ILE A 50 -17.39 2.83 9.50
C ILE A 50 -16.02 2.20 9.65
N ILE A 51 -15.56 2.06 10.88
CA ILE A 51 -14.31 1.40 11.23
C ILE A 51 -14.55 0.35 12.31
N SER A 52 -13.78 -0.73 12.28
CA SER A 52 -13.81 -1.70 13.37
C SER A 52 -13.06 -1.18 14.60
N GLU A 53 -13.38 -1.74 15.76
CA GLU A 53 -12.67 -1.44 17.00
C GLU A 53 -11.15 -1.68 16.85
N SER A 54 -10.75 -2.75 16.18
CA SER A 54 -9.34 -3.08 15.94
C SER A 54 -8.58 -2.04 15.10
N GLN A 55 -9.30 -1.28 14.26
CA GLN A 55 -8.74 -0.18 13.47
C GLN A 55 -8.62 1.10 14.29
N PHE A 56 -9.52 1.32 15.23
CA PHE A 56 -9.51 2.46 16.14
C PHE A 56 -8.58 2.17 17.32
N LYS A 57 -7.29 2.42 17.13
CA LYS A 57 -6.29 2.18 18.16
C LYS A 57 -6.52 3.12 19.34
N MET A 58 -6.39 2.57 20.56
CA MET A 58 -6.64 3.31 21.82
C MET A 58 -8.10 3.79 22.00
N ALA A 59 -9.07 3.16 21.36
CA ALA A 59 -10.49 3.46 21.59
C ALA A 59 -10.87 3.41 23.08
N GLY A 60 -10.37 2.41 23.81
CA GLY A 60 -10.58 2.25 25.25
C GLY A 60 -9.93 3.33 26.15
N CYS A 61 -9.26 4.33 25.57
CA CYS A 61 -8.77 5.50 26.32
C CYS A 61 -9.81 6.61 26.46
N TYR A 62 -10.97 6.45 25.85
CA TYR A 62 -12.07 7.40 25.84
C TYR A 62 -13.34 6.71 26.30
N ASP A 63 -14.08 7.35 27.19
CA ASP A 63 -15.33 6.82 27.71
C ASP A 63 -16.50 7.02 26.71
N SER A 64 -16.35 7.95 25.76
CA SER A 64 -17.35 8.21 24.74
C SER A 64 -16.74 8.79 23.46
N TYR A 65 -17.51 8.73 22.35
CA TYR A 65 -17.11 9.35 21.08
C TYR A 65 -17.02 10.88 21.21
N GLU A 66 -17.91 11.50 21.98
CA GLU A 66 -17.93 12.93 22.22
C GLU A 66 -16.67 13.42 22.96
N GLU A 67 -16.12 12.59 23.83
CA GLU A 67 -14.83 12.87 24.48
C GLU A 67 -13.69 12.83 23.47
N TYR A 68 -13.67 11.83 22.62
CA TYR A 68 -12.69 11.72 21.52
C TYR A 68 -12.77 12.93 20.59
N GLU A 69 -13.99 13.29 20.15
CA GLU A 69 -14.22 14.44 19.27
C GLU A 69 -13.72 15.75 19.88
N ARG A 70 -14.08 16.01 21.14
CA ARG A 70 -13.57 17.18 21.88
C ARG A 70 -12.05 17.19 21.94
N ASN A 71 -11.42 16.04 22.14
CA ASN A 71 -9.97 15.95 22.15
C ASN A 71 -9.38 16.27 20.76
N CYS A 72 -9.99 15.81 19.68
CA CYS A 72 -9.58 16.14 18.32
C CYS A 72 -9.68 17.64 18.06
N ILE A 73 -10.79 18.26 18.43
CA ILE A 73 -11.03 19.71 18.25
C ILE A 73 -10.02 20.52 19.06
N ASN A 74 -9.86 20.21 20.34
CA ASN A 74 -8.97 20.93 21.24
C ASN A 74 -7.49 20.86 20.81
N ASN A 75 -7.08 19.74 20.25
CA ASN A 75 -5.71 19.53 19.79
C ASN A 75 -5.52 19.79 18.28
N LYS A 76 -6.55 20.30 17.61
CA LYS A 76 -6.54 20.59 16.16
C LYS A 76 -6.10 19.37 15.32
N LEU A 77 -6.57 18.19 15.70
CA LEU A 77 -6.30 16.97 14.99
C LEU A 77 -7.22 16.87 13.78
N SER A 78 -6.69 16.35 12.69
CA SER A 78 -7.44 16.05 11.47
C SER A 78 -7.17 14.63 11.02
N TRP A 79 -8.14 14.06 10.32
CA TRP A 79 -8.03 12.78 9.68
C TRP A 79 -7.51 12.93 8.26
N GLY A 80 -6.80 11.94 7.78
CA GLY A 80 -6.32 11.94 6.41
C GLY A 80 -6.10 10.53 5.87
N ILE A 81 -6.22 10.41 4.56
CA ILE A 81 -5.86 9.20 3.83
C ILE A 81 -4.36 9.27 3.53
N SER A 82 -3.57 8.40 4.17
CA SER A 82 -2.12 8.36 3.98
C SER A 82 -1.73 7.76 2.62
N ARG A 83 -2.55 6.87 2.06
CA ARG A 83 -2.30 6.21 0.78
C ARG A 83 -3.60 5.73 0.16
N TYR A 84 -3.71 5.85 -1.15
CA TYR A 84 -4.80 5.28 -1.94
C TYR A 84 -4.22 4.32 -3.00
N THR A 85 -5.03 3.35 -3.40
CA THR A 85 -4.67 2.42 -4.48
C THR A 85 -4.89 3.10 -5.82
N PRO A 86 -3.89 3.13 -6.72
CA PRO A 86 -4.06 3.71 -8.05
C PRO A 86 -5.05 2.88 -8.88
N LYS A 87 -5.71 3.54 -9.84
CA LYS A 87 -6.74 2.92 -10.71
C LYS A 87 -6.20 1.85 -11.68
N TYR A 88 -4.90 1.78 -11.90
CA TYR A 88 -4.28 0.78 -12.77
C TYR A 88 -3.29 -0.03 -11.99
N ASP A 89 -3.33 -1.32 -12.21
CA ASP A 89 -2.43 -2.26 -11.61
C ASP A 89 -1.15 -2.36 -12.43
N SER A 90 -0.01 -2.43 -11.74
CA SER A 90 1.17 -2.99 -12.36
C SER A 90 1.01 -4.52 -12.34
N ASN A 91 1.22 -5.17 -13.48
CA ASN A 91 1.22 -6.63 -13.55
C ASN A 91 2.39 -7.27 -12.79
N CYS A 92 3.23 -6.46 -12.16
CA CYS A 92 4.38 -6.91 -11.38
C CYS A 92 4.39 -6.21 -10.02
N LEU A 93 4.69 -6.97 -8.98
CA LEU A 93 4.87 -6.47 -7.62
C LEU A 93 6.11 -7.08 -6.97
N TYR A 94 6.52 -6.49 -5.85
CA TYR A 94 7.52 -7.09 -4.97
C TYR A 94 6.83 -7.89 -3.88
N LEU A 95 7.23 -9.16 -3.72
CA LEU A 95 6.79 -9.98 -2.60
C LEU A 95 7.21 -9.38 -1.26
N ASN A 96 6.45 -9.70 -0.23
CA ASN A 96 6.83 -9.51 1.15
C ASN A 96 7.37 -10.84 1.68
N TYR A 97 8.43 -10.80 2.50
CA TYR A 97 8.99 -11.98 3.17
C TYR A 97 7.93 -12.79 3.95
N GLN A 98 6.93 -12.12 4.51
CA GLN A 98 5.85 -12.78 5.25
C GLN A 98 5.07 -13.80 4.41
N SER A 99 4.86 -13.51 3.12
CA SER A 99 4.20 -14.46 2.22
C SER A 99 5.04 -15.72 2.02
N LEU A 100 6.36 -15.60 2.00
CA LEU A 100 7.28 -16.73 1.81
C LEU A 100 7.41 -17.59 3.07
N GLN A 101 7.24 -17.01 4.26
CA GLN A 101 7.35 -17.74 5.53
C GLN A 101 6.24 -18.78 5.75
N THR A 102 5.09 -18.59 5.12
CA THR A 102 3.92 -19.47 5.27
C THR A 102 3.83 -20.54 4.17
N LEU A 103 4.64 -20.44 3.14
CA LEU A 103 4.66 -21.38 2.02
C LEU A 103 5.70 -22.46 2.25
N LYS A 104 5.33 -23.71 1.92
CA LYS A 104 6.28 -24.81 1.86
C LYS A 104 6.88 -24.83 0.46
N LEU A 105 8.06 -24.21 0.30
CA LEU A 105 8.77 -24.07 -0.96
C LEU A 105 9.94 -25.05 -0.99
N ASP A 106 10.16 -25.67 -2.14
CA ASP A 106 11.37 -26.42 -2.44
C ASP A 106 12.40 -25.55 -3.21
N ASP A 107 13.55 -26.13 -3.53
CA ASP A 107 14.64 -25.41 -4.21
C ASP A 107 14.25 -25.00 -5.64
N GLU A 108 13.39 -25.78 -6.31
CA GLU A 108 12.91 -25.47 -7.64
C GLU A 108 11.92 -24.27 -7.60
N ASP A 109 10.99 -24.27 -6.66
CA ASP A 109 10.06 -23.17 -6.42
C ASP A 109 10.83 -21.86 -6.15
N VAL A 110 11.84 -21.92 -5.28
CA VAL A 110 12.70 -20.77 -4.96
C VAL A 110 13.45 -20.27 -6.20
N SER A 111 13.99 -21.19 -6.99
CA SER A 111 14.67 -20.85 -8.23
C SER A 111 13.76 -20.15 -9.23
N GLN A 112 12.54 -20.65 -9.41
CA GLN A 112 11.53 -20.05 -10.29
C GLN A 112 11.10 -18.65 -9.80
N LEU A 113 10.87 -18.49 -8.49
CA LEU A 113 10.52 -17.20 -7.90
C LEU A 113 11.64 -16.15 -8.03
N CYS A 114 12.88 -16.59 -7.96
CA CYS A 114 14.05 -15.71 -8.08
C CYS A 114 14.36 -15.31 -9.53
N ALA A 115 14.00 -16.13 -10.50
CA ALA A 115 14.40 -15.97 -11.90
C ALA A 115 14.14 -14.58 -12.47
N PRO A 116 12.95 -13.94 -12.33
CA PRO A 116 12.69 -12.61 -12.86
C PRO A 116 13.61 -11.53 -12.24
N THR A 117 13.93 -11.66 -10.97
CA THR A 117 14.83 -10.73 -10.26
C THR A 117 16.28 -10.92 -10.73
N VAL A 118 16.71 -12.16 -10.89
CA VAL A 118 18.03 -12.50 -11.39
C VAL A 118 18.22 -12.03 -12.84
N ASP A 119 17.23 -12.23 -13.69
CA ASP A 119 17.29 -11.79 -15.09
C ASP A 119 17.37 -10.28 -15.22
N TRP A 120 16.66 -9.55 -14.35
CA TRP A 120 16.79 -8.09 -14.27
C TRP A 120 18.19 -7.67 -13.90
N ILE A 121 18.77 -8.27 -12.86
CA ILE A 121 20.15 -7.96 -12.42
C ILE A 121 21.16 -8.27 -13.52
N LYS A 122 21.02 -9.43 -14.17
CA LYS A 122 21.86 -9.82 -15.31
C LYS A 122 21.70 -8.86 -16.49
N GLY A 123 20.49 -8.39 -16.76
CA GLY A 123 20.22 -7.41 -17.81
C GLY A 123 20.94 -6.09 -17.57
N VAL A 124 20.92 -5.59 -16.33
CA VAL A 124 21.65 -4.38 -15.93
C VAL A 124 23.16 -4.58 -16.04
N ALA A 125 23.67 -5.73 -15.56
CA ALA A 125 25.10 -6.05 -15.60
C ALA A 125 25.66 -6.23 -17.03
N ARG A 126 24.79 -6.47 -18.01
CA ARG A 126 25.15 -6.56 -19.45
C ARG A 126 25.13 -5.22 -20.16
N ASP A 127 25.05 -4.13 -19.42
CA ASP A 127 25.07 -2.76 -19.96
C ASP A 127 23.90 -2.44 -20.92
N ASN A 128 22.75 -3.06 -20.68
CA ASN A 128 21.55 -2.78 -21.44
C ASN A 128 20.83 -1.58 -20.82
N ILE A 129 20.86 -0.43 -21.51
CA ILE A 129 20.28 0.83 -21.02
C ILE A 129 18.79 0.71 -20.67
N MET A 130 18.04 -0.08 -21.41
CA MET A 130 16.63 -0.28 -21.14
C MET A 130 16.43 -1.02 -19.80
N TYR A 131 17.18 -2.10 -19.55
CA TYR A 131 17.14 -2.81 -18.29
C TYR A 131 17.65 -1.97 -17.14
N THR A 132 18.73 -1.21 -17.35
CA THR A 132 19.27 -0.30 -16.34
C THR A 132 18.24 0.76 -15.96
N SER A 133 17.61 1.37 -16.92
CA SER A 133 16.58 2.38 -16.69
C SER A 133 15.36 1.80 -15.96
N LEU A 134 14.85 0.65 -16.39
CA LEU A 134 13.74 -0.04 -15.74
C LEU A 134 14.07 -0.48 -14.32
N PHE A 135 15.27 -1.00 -14.12
CA PHE A 135 15.78 -1.40 -12.81
C PHE A 135 15.83 -0.22 -11.84
N LEU A 136 16.39 0.90 -12.27
CA LEU A 136 16.52 2.11 -11.46
C LEU A 136 15.18 2.75 -11.15
N MET A 137 14.23 2.70 -12.07
CA MET A 137 12.85 3.17 -11.84
C MET A 137 12.04 2.26 -10.91
N GLY A 138 12.49 1.04 -10.67
CA GLY A 138 11.83 0.11 -9.74
C GLY A 138 10.47 -0.42 -10.19
N LYS A 139 10.09 -0.21 -11.46
CA LYS A 139 8.80 -0.64 -12.03
C LYS A 139 8.98 -1.05 -13.49
N SER A 140 8.18 -2.01 -13.95
CA SER A 140 7.97 -2.21 -15.37
C SER A 140 7.12 -1.05 -15.90
N VAL A 141 7.74 -0.06 -16.52
CA VAL A 141 7.05 1.15 -16.91
C VAL A 141 6.86 1.14 -18.43
N GLY A 142 5.60 1.20 -18.88
CA GLY A 142 5.30 1.47 -20.28
C GLY A 142 5.79 2.87 -20.70
N LYS A 143 5.83 3.14 -22.02
CA LYS A 143 6.33 4.43 -22.57
C LYS A 143 5.79 5.68 -21.86
N LYS A 144 4.50 5.70 -21.50
CA LYS A 144 3.88 6.82 -20.76
C LYS A 144 4.44 6.99 -19.35
N GLY A 145 4.76 5.89 -18.68
CA GLY A 145 5.34 5.93 -17.35
C GLY A 145 6.77 6.46 -17.33
N VAL A 146 7.58 6.15 -18.36
CA VAL A 146 8.93 6.70 -18.51
C VAL A 146 8.89 8.22 -18.66
N VAL A 147 8.02 8.74 -19.53
CA VAL A 147 7.85 10.19 -19.72
C VAL A 147 7.42 10.89 -18.43
N ASN A 148 6.44 10.32 -17.72
CA ASN A 148 5.98 10.88 -16.45
C ASN A 148 7.08 10.84 -15.37
N PHE A 149 7.89 9.77 -15.33
CA PHE A 149 9.02 9.68 -14.43
C PHE A 149 10.09 10.73 -14.74
N ILE A 150 10.46 10.92 -16.01
CA ILE A 150 11.42 11.95 -16.44
C ILE A 150 10.96 13.33 -16.00
N ASN A 151 9.67 13.62 -16.12
CA ASN A 151 9.11 14.93 -15.80
C ASN A 151 8.94 15.18 -14.28
N SER A 152 8.65 14.15 -13.50
CA SER A 152 8.30 14.27 -12.08
C SER A 152 9.41 13.91 -11.10
N SER A 153 10.48 13.25 -11.54
CA SER A 153 11.56 12.82 -10.65
C SER A 153 12.60 13.91 -10.42
N ASP A 154 13.00 14.09 -9.17
CA ASP A 154 14.13 14.95 -8.79
C ASP A 154 15.50 14.27 -8.93
N ASN A 155 15.53 13.04 -9.44
CA ASN A 155 16.75 12.27 -9.66
C ASN A 155 17.46 12.69 -10.96
N TYR A 156 18.23 13.77 -10.89
CA TYR A 156 18.91 14.35 -12.05
C TYR A 156 19.93 13.41 -12.71
N TRP A 157 20.65 12.59 -11.92
CA TRP A 157 21.61 11.61 -12.46
C TRP A 157 20.93 10.51 -13.29
N LEU A 158 19.73 10.10 -12.90
CA LEU A 158 18.94 9.15 -13.67
C LEU A 158 18.38 9.78 -14.95
N LYS A 159 17.94 11.04 -14.88
CA LYS A 159 17.55 11.80 -16.06
C LYS A 159 18.70 11.94 -17.05
N SER A 160 19.90 12.26 -16.58
CA SER A 160 21.08 12.39 -17.43
C SER A 160 21.43 11.07 -18.11
N LEU A 161 21.33 9.93 -17.41
CA LEU A 161 21.53 8.60 -17.98
C LEU A 161 20.55 8.28 -19.14
N LEU A 162 19.28 8.70 -18.99
CA LEU A 162 18.25 8.49 -20.01
C LEU A 162 18.49 9.38 -21.26
N VAL A 163 19.10 10.55 -21.07
CA VAL A 163 19.41 11.49 -22.17
C VAL A 163 20.73 11.15 -22.86
N ASN A 164 21.73 10.79 -22.09
CA ASN A 164 23.06 10.46 -22.60
C ASN A 164 23.60 9.20 -21.91
N HIS A 165 23.63 8.11 -22.67
CA HIS A 165 24.08 6.81 -22.16
C HIS A 165 25.54 6.83 -21.69
N ASN A 166 26.40 7.63 -22.28
CA ASN A 166 27.83 7.67 -21.91
C ASN A 166 28.06 8.17 -20.46
N VAL A 167 27.04 8.78 -19.83
CA VAL A 167 27.09 9.18 -18.43
C VAL A 167 27.25 7.97 -17.49
N ILE A 168 26.97 6.75 -17.95
CA ILE A 168 27.24 5.52 -17.18
C ILE A 168 28.73 5.37 -16.82
N ASN A 169 29.64 5.94 -17.63
CA ASN A 169 31.08 5.93 -17.40
C ASN A 169 31.52 6.98 -16.37
N ASP A 170 30.63 7.89 -15.97
CA ASP A 170 30.91 8.80 -14.87
C ASP A 170 30.97 8.03 -13.55
N LYS A 171 32.02 8.30 -12.76
CA LYS A 171 32.25 7.58 -11.51
C LYS A 171 31.08 7.68 -10.53
N TYR A 172 30.49 8.87 -10.37
CA TYR A 172 29.36 9.06 -9.47
C TYR A 172 28.14 8.24 -9.90
N VAL A 173 27.84 8.24 -11.21
CA VAL A 173 26.70 7.49 -11.76
C VAL A 173 26.94 5.99 -11.63
N SER A 174 28.16 5.53 -11.96
CA SER A 174 28.55 4.12 -11.81
C SER A 174 28.44 3.65 -10.35
N ASP A 175 28.94 4.42 -9.40
CA ASP A 175 28.82 4.11 -7.97
C ASP A 175 27.35 4.04 -7.53
N LYS A 176 26.49 4.96 -8.00
CA LYS A 176 25.05 4.93 -7.74
C LYS A 176 24.34 3.70 -8.30
N ILE A 177 24.71 3.30 -9.50
CA ILE A 177 24.17 2.07 -10.12
C ILE A 177 24.60 0.85 -9.29
N TYR A 178 25.87 0.77 -8.93
CA TYR A 178 26.41 -0.31 -8.10
C TYR A 178 25.67 -0.40 -6.76
N ASP A 179 25.54 0.70 -6.04
CA ASP A 179 24.81 0.76 -4.77
C ASP A 179 23.35 0.28 -4.91
N ASN A 180 22.69 0.67 -5.98
CA ASN A 180 21.33 0.22 -6.27
C ASN A 180 21.24 -1.28 -6.53
N ILE A 181 22.19 -1.85 -7.30
CA ILE A 181 22.29 -3.29 -7.54
C ILE A 181 22.49 -4.04 -6.23
N VAL A 182 23.45 -3.61 -5.41
CA VAL A 182 23.75 -4.23 -4.11
C VAL A 182 22.51 -4.17 -3.18
N ASN A 183 21.85 -3.02 -3.11
CA ASN A 183 20.64 -2.88 -2.31
C ASN A 183 19.49 -3.76 -2.82
N LYS A 184 19.39 -3.94 -4.13
CA LYS A 184 18.39 -4.83 -4.73
C LYS A 184 18.66 -6.29 -4.41
N ILE A 185 19.94 -6.72 -4.49
CA ILE A 185 20.36 -8.07 -4.11
C ILE A 185 20.06 -8.31 -2.63
N LYS A 186 20.44 -7.39 -1.74
CA LYS A 186 20.13 -7.47 -0.31
C LYS A 186 18.61 -7.57 -0.05
N SER A 187 17.83 -6.78 -0.77
CA SER A 187 16.37 -6.83 -0.67
C SER A 187 15.79 -8.15 -1.16
N ALA A 188 16.33 -8.71 -2.24
CA ALA A 188 15.91 -10.01 -2.76
C ALA A 188 16.25 -11.16 -1.78
N CYS A 189 17.44 -11.13 -1.16
CA CYS A 189 17.79 -12.07 -0.09
C CYS A 189 16.85 -12.00 1.11
N MET A 190 16.18 -10.87 1.32
CA MET A 190 15.13 -10.69 2.33
C MET A 190 13.72 -11.01 1.79
N GLY A 191 13.59 -11.68 0.66
CA GLY A 191 12.31 -12.10 0.09
C GLY A 191 11.55 -11.03 -0.70
N LYS A 192 12.15 -9.89 -1.01
CA LYS A 192 11.55 -8.87 -1.90
C LYS A 192 11.80 -9.21 -3.36
N LEU A 193 11.18 -10.29 -3.83
CA LEU A 193 11.30 -10.80 -5.19
C LEU A 193 10.25 -10.15 -6.09
N VAL A 194 10.58 -9.97 -7.37
CA VAL A 194 9.65 -9.48 -8.39
C VAL A 194 8.81 -10.64 -8.88
N VAL A 195 7.50 -10.52 -8.78
CA VAL A 195 6.56 -11.53 -9.29
C VAL A 195 5.46 -10.87 -10.10
N ASN A 196 4.85 -11.65 -11.00
CA ASN A 196 3.65 -11.24 -11.72
C ASN A 196 2.45 -11.32 -10.77
N GLY A 197 1.70 -10.24 -10.70
CA GLY A 197 0.53 -10.14 -9.84
C GLY A 197 0.29 -8.73 -9.33
N ASN A 198 -0.71 -8.60 -8.48
CA ASN A 198 -1.02 -7.36 -7.78
C ASN A 198 -1.36 -7.65 -6.30
N TYR A 199 -1.31 -6.61 -5.48
CA TYR A 199 -1.83 -6.69 -4.12
C TYR A 199 -3.33 -6.46 -4.12
N GLN A 200 -4.05 -7.42 -3.56
CA GLN A 200 -5.48 -7.29 -3.33
C GLN A 200 -5.77 -7.37 -1.84
N VAL A 201 -6.86 -6.75 -1.43
CA VAL A 201 -7.33 -6.79 -0.07
C VAL A 201 -8.44 -7.81 0.02
N LEU A 202 -8.27 -8.75 0.94
CA LEU A 202 -9.37 -9.60 1.37
C LEU A 202 -10.24 -8.78 2.33
N VAL A 203 -11.46 -8.55 1.95
CA VAL A 203 -12.46 -7.87 2.77
C VAL A 203 -13.54 -8.89 3.10
N SER A 204 -14.02 -8.89 4.33
CA SER A 204 -15.25 -9.61 4.65
C SER A 204 -16.38 -9.06 3.79
N ASP A 205 -17.35 -9.91 3.48
CA ASP A 205 -18.54 -9.48 2.74
C ASP A 205 -19.24 -8.37 3.54
N PRO A 206 -19.31 -7.13 3.02
CA PRO A 206 -19.93 -6.04 3.76
C PRO A 206 -21.42 -6.28 4.02
N TYR A 207 -22.09 -7.08 3.16
CA TYR A 207 -23.48 -7.45 3.33
C TYR A 207 -23.68 -8.42 4.52
N ALA A 208 -22.68 -9.24 4.81
CA ALA A 208 -22.73 -10.16 5.94
C ALA A 208 -22.30 -9.51 7.28
N MET A 209 -21.74 -8.31 7.24
CA MET A 209 -21.31 -7.57 8.44
C MET A 209 -22.43 -6.71 9.05
N MET A 210 -23.52 -6.55 8.35
CA MET A 210 -24.69 -5.76 8.75
C MET A 210 -25.90 -6.63 9.03
#